data_dd4eec67f585856176ac2143862ba97d
#
_entry.id   dd4eec67f585856176ac2143862ba97d
#
_cell.length_a   1.000
_cell.length_b   1.000
_cell.length_c   1.000
_cell.angle_alpha   90.00
_cell.angle_beta   90.00
_cell.angle_gamma   90.00
#
_symmetry.space_group_name_H-M   'P 1'
#
loop_
_entity.id
_entity.type
_entity.pdbx_description
1 polymer ?
#
loop_
_entity_poly.entity_id
_entity_poly.type
_entity_poly.pdbx_seq_one_letter_code
_entity_poly.pdbx_strand_id
1 'polypeptide(L)'
;MKYRDLRDFIAQLEALGELKRIGVEVDPHLEMTEICDRTLRAGGPALLFENPKGHTMPVLGNLFGTPRRVALGMGEDSVEALREVGKLLAFLKEPDPPKGLKEAWKTLPIFKKVLDMAPKKVGSAPCQDLVREGADVDLSSIPVQTCWPGDAGPLITWGLVVTKGPNKERQNMGIYRQQVIGPNRVIMRWLSHRGGALDFRDWCEKHPGEPFPVAVALGADPATILGAVTPVPDSLSEHAFAGLLRGSRTELVKCQGSDLLVPASAEIVLEGVIHPGDTAPEGPFGDHTGYYNEVDQFPVFTIERITSRRDPIYHSTYTGRPPDEPAILGVALNEVFIPILQKQFPEIVDFYLPPEGCSYRLAVVTMRKQYPGHAKRVMMGVWSFLRQFMYTKFVIVTDADVNARDWQDVIWAMTTRMDPARDTVMIENTPIDYLDFASPVSGLGSKIGFDATNKWPGETTREWGTPIVMDEAVKRRVDEMWETLGL
;
A
#
# COMPACT_ATOMS: atom_id res chain seq x y z
N MET A 1 -6.19 -7.97 -15.83
CA MET A 1 -7.68 -8.03 -15.77
C MET A 1 -8.26 -6.63 -15.97
N LYS A 2 -9.36 -6.44 -16.75
CA LYS A 2 -10.01 -5.13 -16.93
C LYS A 2 -11.38 -5.14 -16.27
N TYR A 3 -11.71 -4.08 -15.55
CA TYR A 3 -12.98 -3.90 -14.85
C TYR A 3 -13.37 -2.41 -14.86
N ARG A 4 -14.65 -2.10 -14.63
CA ARG A 4 -15.21 -0.74 -14.68
C ARG A 4 -15.23 -0.08 -13.29
N ASP A 5 -15.64 -0.85 -12.29
CA ASP A 5 -15.81 -0.39 -10.91
C ASP A 5 -15.61 -1.56 -9.92
N LEU A 6 -15.83 -1.32 -8.63
CA LEU A 6 -15.70 -2.33 -7.58
C LEU A 6 -16.64 -3.53 -7.81
N ARG A 7 -17.86 -3.29 -8.27
CA ARG A 7 -18.87 -4.36 -8.47
C ARG A 7 -18.49 -5.28 -9.63
N ASP A 8 -17.99 -4.71 -10.71
CA ASP A 8 -17.49 -5.50 -11.84
C ASP A 8 -16.26 -6.32 -11.43
N PHE A 9 -15.39 -5.75 -10.60
CA PHE A 9 -14.24 -6.48 -10.02
C PHE A 9 -14.70 -7.64 -9.12
N ILE A 10 -15.67 -7.40 -8.22
CA ILE A 10 -16.28 -8.44 -7.37
C ILE A 10 -16.83 -9.59 -8.23
N ALA A 11 -17.60 -9.27 -9.28
CA ALA A 11 -18.19 -10.29 -10.16
C ALA A 11 -17.10 -11.12 -10.88
N GLN A 12 -16.00 -10.47 -11.30
CA GLN A 12 -14.88 -11.17 -11.93
C GLN A 12 -14.12 -12.05 -10.92
N LEU A 13 -13.91 -11.58 -9.69
CA LEU A 13 -13.30 -12.40 -8.62
C LEU A 13 -14.16 -13.61 -8.28
N GLU A 14 -15.48 -13.45 -8.24
CA GLU A 14 -16.42 -14.54 -8.02
C GLU A 14 -16.34 -15.59 -9.12
N ALA A 15 -16.29 -15.17 -10.38
CA ALA A 15 -16.10 -16.06 -11.53
C ALA A 15 -14.74 -16.80 -11.52
N LEU A 16 -13.72 -16.21 -10.91
CA LEU A 16 -12.40 -16.83 -10.73
C LEU A 16 -12.29 -17.72 -9.49
N GLY A 17 -13.35 -17.82 -8.66
CA GLY A 17 -13.30 -18.51 -7.37
C GLY A 17 -12.49 -17.78 -6.29
N GLU A 18 -12.17 -16.50 -6.51
CA GLU A 18 -11.39 -15.63 -5.61
C GLU A 18 -12.26 -14.80 -4.66
N LEU A 19 -13.58 -15.00 -4.68
CA LEU A 19 -14.54 -14.35 -3.77
C LEU A 19 -15.54 -15.35 -3.22
N LYS A 20 -15.84 -15.22 -1.93
CA LYS A 20 -16.89 -15.99 -1.25
C LYS A 20 -17.93 -15.06 -0.64
N ARG A 21 -19.23 -15.35 -0.90
CA ARG A 21 -20.36 -14.70 -0.24
C ARG A 21 -20.66 -15.38 1.08
N ILE A 22 -20.85 -14.59 2.13
CA ILE A 22 -21.17 -15.02 3.49
C ILE A 22 -22.60 -14.57 3.80
N GLY A 23 -23.54 -15.51 3.68
CA GLY A 23 -24.98 -15.22 3.89
C GLY A 23 -25.43 -15.35 5.35
N VAL A 24 -24.63 -15.94 6.22
CA VAL A 24 -24.94 -15.99 7.67
C VAL A 24 -24.73 -14.63 8.29
N GLU A 25 -25.49 -14.34 9.37
CA GLU A 25 -25.28 -13.12 10.14
C GLU A 25 -23.89 -13.12 10.78
N VAL A 26 -23.15 -11.99 10.62
CA VAL A 26 -21.82 -11.78 11.20
C VAL A 26 -21.76 -10.39 11.81
N ASP A 27 -21.23 -10.29 13.04
CA ASP A 27 -21.12 -9.02 13.74
C ASP A 27 -19.94 -8.19 13.22
N PRO A 28 -20.14 -6.93 12.77
CA PRO A 28 -19.06 -6.01 12.47
C PRO A 28 -18.12 -5.74 13.66
N HIS A 29 -18.58 -5.96 14.87
CA HIS A 29 -17.79 -5.88 16.07
C HIS A 29 -17.01 -7.20 16.27
N LEU A 30 -15.74 -7.20 15.95
CA LEU A 30 -14.74 -8.27 16.12
C LEU A 30 -14.87 -9.47 15.19
N GLU A 31 -16.10 -10.04 14.97
CA GLU A 31 -16.25 -11.30 14.24
C GLU A 31 -15.79 -11.22 12.78
N MET A 32 -16.13 -10.11 12.07
CA MET A 32 -15.69 -9.93 10.69
C MET A 32 -14.17 -9.88 10.59
N THR A 33 -13.51 -9.22 11.54
CA THR A 33 -12.05 -9.14 11.59
C THR A 33 -11.43 -10.51 11.78
N GLU A 34 -11.91 -11.30 12.73
CA GLU A 34 -11.40 -12.66 13.00
C GLU A 34 -11.59 -13.58 11.79
N ILE A 35 -12.73 -13.49 11.09
CA ILE A 35 -12.98 -14.26 9.87
C ILE A 35 -12.03 -13.83 8.76
N CYS A 36 -11.82 -12.52 8.57
CA CYS A 36 -10.90 -11.97 7.58
C CYS A 36 -9.44 -12.38 7.87
N ASP A 37 -9.00 -12.30 9.14
CA ASP A 37 -7.63 -12.66 9.54
C ASP A 37 -7.33 -14.14 9.28
N ARG A 38 -8.22 -15.03 9.70
CA ARG A 38 -8.08 -16.48 9.41
C ARG A 38 -8.08 -16.78 7.92
N THR A 39 -8.95 -16.12 7.17
CA THR A 39 -9.04 -16.30 5.72
C THR A 39 -7.78 -15.82 5.02
N LEU A 40 -7.27 -14.66 5.40
CA LEU A 40 -6.02 -14.10 4.85
C LEU A 40 -4.84 -15.02 5.14
N ARG A 41 -4.67 -15.47 6.38
CA ARG A 41 -3.59 -16.38 6.79
C ARG A 41 -3.63 -17.74 6.08
N ALA A 42 -4.82 -18.19 5.68
CA ALA A 42 -5.00 -19.38 4.86
C ALA A 42 -4.83 -19.15 3.36
N GLY A 43 -4.49 -17.91 2.92
CA GLY A 43 -4.45 -17.55 1.49
C GLY A 43 -5.82 -17.62 0.81
N GLY A 44 -6.91 -17.48 1.59
CA GLY A 44 -8.27 -17.66 1.13
C GLY A 44 -8.83 -16.46 0.32
N PRO A 45 -10.10 -16.56 -0.14
CA PRO A 45 -10.73 -15.60 -1.04
C PRO A 45 -11.06 -14.26 -0.36
N ALA A 46 -11.41 -13.25 -1.19
CA ALA A 46 -12.13 -12.07 -0.72
C ALA A 46 -13.50 -12.48 -0.16
N LEU A 47 -14.02 -11.71 0.80
CA LEU A 47 -15.26 -12.04 1.52
C LEU A 47 -16.28 -10.92 1.33
N LEU A 48 -17.49 -11.30 0.88
CA LEU A 48 -18.63 -10.38 0.85
C LEU A 48 -19.64 -10.85 1.91
N PHE A 49 -19.69 -10.15 3.03
CA PHE A 49 -20.66 -10.38 4.11
C PHE A 49 -21.99 -9.74 3.72
N GLU A 50 -22.98 -10.56 3.37
CA GLU A 50 -24.27 -10.09 2.87
C GLU A 50 -25.25 -9.75 4.00
N ASN A 51 -25.03 -10.27 5.20
CA ASN A 51 -25.92 -10.10 6.36
C ASN A 51 -25.11 -9.61 7.59
N PRO A 52 -24.59 -8.36 7.58
CA PRO A 52 -23.93 -7.81 8.76
C PRO A 52 -24.98 -7.52 9.84
N LYS A 53 -24.71 -7.97 11.06
CA LYS A 53 -25.61 -7.81 12.20
C LYS A 53 -26.00 -6.36 12.44
N GLY A 54 -27.31 -6.11 12.46
CA GLY A 54 -27.87 -4.77 12.67
C GLY A 54 -27.84 -3.87 11.45
N HIS A 55 -27.41 -4.34 10.27
CA HIS A 55 -27.31 -3.57 9.04
C HIS A 55 -27.85 -4.32 7.84
N THR A 56 -28.21 -3.58 6.80
CA THR A 56 -28.61 -4.12 5.49
C THR A 56 -27.55 -3.95 4.41
N MET A 57 -26.54 -3.11 4.67
CA MET A 57 -25.46 -2.81 3.73
C MET A 57 -24.39 -3.89 3.80
N PRO A 58 -24.09 -4.60 2.69
CA PRO A 58 -23.01 -5.61 2.67
C PRO A 58 -21.65 -5.04 2.97
N VAL A 59 -20.77 -5.86 3.58
CA VAL A 59 -19.36 -5.52 3.84
C VAL A 59 -18.45 -6.37 2.98
N LEU A 60 -17.54 -5.73 2.25
CA LEU A 60 -16.48 -6.38 1.51
C LEU A 60 -15.19 -6.32 2.33
N GLY A 61 -14.63 -7.49 2.66
CA GLY A 61 -13.36 -7.61 3.38
C GLY A 61 -12.38 -8.54 2.68
N ASN A 62 -11.13 -8.51 3.12
CA ASN A 62 -10.05 -9.34 2.57
C ASN A 62 -9.89 -9.22 1.04
N LEU A 63 -10.23 -8.06 0.47
CA LEU A 63 -10.20 -7.85 -0.98
C LEU A 63 -8.79 -8.04 -1.55
N PHE A 64 -7.80 -7.46 -0.89
CA PHE A 64 -6.40 -7.51 -1.27
C PHE A 64 -5.58 -8.52 -0.44
N GLY A 65 -6.22 -9.52 0.15
CA GLY A 65 -5.59 -10.50 1.03
C GLY A 65 -4.70 -11.54 0.34
N THR A 66 -4.48 -11.44 -0.98
CA THR A 66 -3.45 -12.21 -1.69
C THR A 66 -2.71 -11.32 -2.69
N PRO A 67 -1.39 -11.52 -2.94
CA PRO A 67 -0.66 -10.77 -3.95
C PRO A 67 -1.28 -10.85 -5.34
N ARG A 68 -1.91 -11.99 -5.68
CA ARG A 68 -2.64 -12.18 -6.94
C ARG A 68 -3.80 -11.20 -7.07
N ARG A 69 -4.65 -11.04 -6.04
CA ARG A 69 -5.77 -10.09 -6.10
C ARG A 69 -5.31 -8.64 -6.16
N VAL A 70 -4.17 -8.33 -5.54
CA VAL A 70 -3.53 -7.01 -5.71
C VAL A 70 -3.12 -6.78 -7.16
N ALA A 71 -2.45 -7.76 -7.81
CA ALA A 71 -2.07 -7.66 -9.21
C ALA A 71 -3.30 -7.49 -10.12
N LEU A 72 -4.35 -8.31 -9.92
CA LEU A 72 -5.62 -8.18 -10.63
C LEU A 72 -6.24 -6.78 -10.45
N GLY A 73 -6.21 -6.24 -9.24
CA GLY A 73 -6.66 -4.89 -8.92
C GLY A 73 -5.84 -3.80 -9.60
N MET A 74 -4.56 -4.03 -9.84
CA MET A 74 -3.69 -3.14 -10.60
C MET A 74 -3.79 -3.35 -12.14
N GLY A 75 -4.72 -4.18 -12.59
CA GLY A 75 -4.96 -4.44 -14.01
C GLY A 75 -4.05 -5.48 -14.65
N GLU A 76 -3.19 -6.13 -13.87
CA GLU A 76 -2.24 -7.16 -14.32
C GLU A 76 -2.75 -8.57 -14.00
N ASP A 77 -2.32 -9.58 -14.77
CA ASP A 77 -2.80 -10.95 -14.64
C ASP A 77 -1.95 -11.78 -13.65
N SER A 78 -0.75 -11.33 -13.32
CA SER A 78 0.12 -11.97 -12.33
C SER A 78 0.91 -10.95 -11.53
N VAL A 79 1.47 -11.40 -10.40
CA VAL A 79 2.31 -10.57 -9.52
C VAL A 79 3.58 -10.12 -10.24
N GLU A 80 4.19 -11.01 -11.03
CA GLU A 80 5.41 -10.73 -11.79
C GLU A 80 5.19 -9.64 -12.85
N ALA A 81 3.97 -9.57 -13.42
CA ALA A 81 3.60 -8.54 -14.39
C ALA A 81 3.60 -7.12 -13.79
N LEU A 82 3.53 -6.98 -12.46
CA LEU A 82 3.67 -5.70 -11.77
C LEU A 82 5.06 -5.06 -11.98
N ARG A 83 6.07 -5.83 -12.38
CA ARG A 83 7.37 -5.28 -12.80
C ARG A 83 7.26 -4.34 -14.00
N GLU A 84 6.32 -4.59 -14.90
CA GLU A 84 6.08 -3.69 -16.05
C GLU A 84 5.50 -2.34 -15.59
N VAL A 85 4.66 -2.36 -14.55
CA VAL A 85 4.18 -1.12 -13.89
C VAL A 85 5.37 -0.37 -13.28
N GLY A 86 6.25 -1.08 -12.58
CA GLY A 86 7.48 -0.52 -12.00
C GLY A 86 8.43 0.08 -13.04
N LYS A 87 8.64 -0.60 -14.17
CA LYS A 87 9.44 -0.09 -15.30
C LYS A 87 8.85 1.20 -15.87
N LEU A 88 7.53 1.23 -16.00
CA LEU A 88 6.83 2.43 -16.47
C LEU A 88 6.98 3.60 -15.51
N LEU A 89 6.83 3.36 -14.19
CA LEU A 89 7.05 4.39 -13.17
C LEU A 89 8.50 4.88 -13.15
N ALA A 90 9.47 3.97 -13.27
CA ALA A 90 10.89 4.32 -13.38
C ALA A 90 11.17 5.20 -14.61
N PHE A 91 10.57 4.88 -15.74
CA PHE A 91 10.65 5.69 -16.96
C PHE A 91 10.00 7.07 -16.79
N LEU A 92 8.80 7.14 -16.18
CA LEU A 92 8.11 8.43 -15.96
C LEU A 92 8.85 9.32 -14.97
N LYS A 93 9.55 8.74 -14.00
CA LYS A 93 10.37 9.48 -13.03
C LYS A 93 11.62 10.07 -13.69
N GLU A 94 12.25 9.31 -14.57
CA GLU A 94 13.52 9.68 -15.24
C GLU A 94 13.51 9.14 -16.69
N PRO A 95 12.89 9.90 -17.64
CA PRO A 95 12.76 9.44 -19.02
C PRO A 95 14.13 9.34 -19.72
N ASP A 96 14.44 8.17 -20.27
CA ASP A 96 15.58 8.01 -21.16
C ASP A 96 15.21 8.51 -22.58
N PRO A 97 15.97 9.40 -23.20
CA PRO A 97 15.72 9.78 -24.57
C PRO A 97 15.91 8.58 -25.51
N PRO A 98 14.98 8.34 -26.46
CA PRO A 98 15.08 7.19 -27.36
C PRO A 98 16.33 7.29 -28.24
N LYS A 99 17.15 6.24 -28.27
CA LYS A 99 18.39 6.16 -29.06
C LYS A 99 18.14 5.79 -30.53
N GLY A 100 16.98 6.17 -31.10
CA GLY A 100 16.66 5.95 -32.49
C GLY A 100 15.22 5.52 -32.75
N LEU A 101 14.83 5.43 -34.04
CA LEU A 101 13.46 5.13 -34.49
C LEU A 101 12.92 3.78 -33.96
N LYS A 102 13.77 2.75 -33.84
CA LYS A 102 13.36 1.44 -33.28
C LYS A 102 12.98 1.50 -31.79
N GLU A 103 13.67 2.33 -31.00
CA GLU A 103 13.31 2.55 -29.59
C GLU A 103 12.09 3.43 -29.46
N ALA A 104 11.93 4.44 -30.31
CA ALA A 104 10.72 5.26 -30.35
C ALA A 104 9.46 4.43 -30.63
N TRP A 105 9.55 3.40 -31.50
CA TRP A 105 8.46 2.46 -31.74
C TRP A 105 8.15 1.56 -30.53
N LYS A 106 9.15 1.17 -29.74
CA LYS A 106 8.96 0.39 -28.50
C LYS A 106 8.31 1.20 -27.39
N THR A 107 8.45 2.51 -27.40
CA THR A 107 7.81 3.40 -26.42
C THR A 107 6.37 3.79 -26.79
N LEU A 108 5.91 3.47 -28.00
CA LEU A 108 4.54 3.76 -28.45
C LEU A 108 3.43 3.20 -27.54
N PRO A 109 3.51 1.95 -27.02
CA PRO A 109 2.54 1.42 -26.07
C PRO A 109 2.52 2.20 -24.75
N ILE A 110 3.68 2.73 -24.32
CA ILE A 110 3.80 3.58 -23.12
C ILE A 110 3.05 4.89 -23.34
N PHE A 111 3.21 5.53 -24.49
CA PHE A 111 2.47 6.76 -24.82
C PHE A 111 0.96 6.54 -24.85
N LYS A 112 0.49 5.36 -25.30
CA LYS A 112 -0.94 5.03 -25.25
C LYS A 112 -1.44 4.92 -23.81
N LYS A 113 -0.69 4.29 -22.91
CA LYS A 113 -1.03 4.23 -21.45
C LYS A 113 -1.04 5.63 -20.82
N VAL A 114 -0.16 6.53 -21.26
CA VAL A 114 -0.10 7.93 -20.78
C VAL A 114 -1.36 8.73 -21.16
N LEU A 115 -2.04 8.41 -22.26
CA LEU A 115 -3.29 9.07 -22.63
C LEU A 115 -4.44 8.78 -21.65
N ASP A 116 -4.40 7.65 -20.95
CA ASP A 116 -5.37 7.27 -19.94
C ASP A 116 -5.11 7.90 -18.56
N MET A 117 -4.00 8.61 -18.39
CA MET A 117 -3.63 9.25 -17.13
C MET A 117 -4.49 10.48 -16.79
N ALA A 118 -4.88 11.27 -17.79
CA ALA A 118 -5.65 12.48 -17.52
C ALA A 118 -7.08 12.14 -17.05
N PRO A 119 -7.48 12.45 -15.80
CA PRO A 119 -8.81 12.13 -15.34
C PRO A 119 -9.89 12.86 -16.16
N LYS A 120 -11.10 12.31 -16.21
CA LYS A 120 -12.26 12.84 -16.92
C LYS A 120 -13.32 13.30 -15.92
N LYS A 121 -13.74 14.55 -15.98
CA LYS A 121 -14.87 15.04 -15.22
C LYS A 121 -16.19 14.58 -15.86
N VAL A 122 -17.11 14.06 -15.02
CA VAL A 122 -18.47 13.67 -15.42
C VAL A 122 -19.49 14.52 -14.68
N GLY A 123 -20.65 14.72 -15.28
CA GLY A 123 -21.70 15.57 -14.71
C GLY A 123 -22.56 14.89 -13.64
N SER A 124 -22.61 13.55 -13.64
CA SER A 124 -23.33 12.72 -12.67
C SER A 124 -22.65 11.37 -12.50
N ALA A 125 -22.87 10.74 -11.36
CA ALA A 125 -22.31 9.42 -11.08
C ALA A 125 -23.22 8.63 -10.12
N PRO A 126 -23.20 7.27 -10.20
CA PRO A 126 -24.04 6.44 -9.32
C PRO A 126 -23.78 6.66 -7.82
N CYS A 127 -22.58 7.08 -7.42
CA CYS A 127 -22.26 7.42 -6.02
C CYS A 127 -23.06 8.64 -5.49
N GLN A 128 -23.86 9.28 -6.32
CA GLN A 128 -24.74 10.41 -5.97
C GLN A 128 -26.22 10.11 -6.19
N ASP A 129 -26.61 8.84 -6.39
CA ASP A 129 -28.02 8.44 -6.60
C ASP A 129 -28.89 8.72 -5.36
N LEU A 130 -28.35 8.57 -4.17
CA LEU A 130 -28.98 8.90 -2.90
C LEU A 130 -28.19 10.00 -2.20
N VAL A 131 -28.90 10.96 -1.61
CA VAL A 131 -28.32 12.08 -0.88
C VAL A 131 -29.00 12.18 0.49
N ARG A 132 -28.19 12.22 1.56
CA ARG A 132 -28.62 12.46 2.94
C ARG A 132 -27.89 13.69 3.45
N GLU A 133 -28.62 14.63 4.04
CA GLU A 133 -28.09 15.93 4.48
C GLU A 133 -28.61 16.30 5.88
N GLY A 134 -27.87 17.14 6.58
CA GLY A 134 -28.27 17.68 7.87
C GLY A 134 -28.56 16.58 8.90
N ALA A 135 -29.80 16.52 9.40
CA ALA A 135 -30.22 15.54 10.42
C ALA A 135 -30.31 14.10 9.90
N ASP A 136 -30.31 13.88 8.58
CA ASP A 136 -30.35 12.55 7.97
C ASP A 136 -28.94 11.95 7.80
N VAL A 137 -27.88 12.70 8.16
CA VAL A 137 -26.51 12.20 8.17
C VAL A 137 -26.28 11.35 9.40
N ASP A 138 -26.19 10.04 9.19
CA ASP A 138 -25.94 9.07 10.26
C ASP A 138 -25.02 7.95 9.83
N LEU A 139 -23.81 7.96 10.38
CA LEU A 139 -22.77 6.96 10.15
C LEU A 139 -23.13 5.58 10.72
N SER A 140 -24.08 5.50 11.68
CA SER A 140 -24.54 4.22 12.20
C SER A 140 -25.29 3.39 11.15
N SER A 141 -25.68 3.99 10.02
CA SER A 141 -26.23 3.27 8.87
C SER A 141 -25.18 2.48 8.07
N ILE A 142 -23.90 2.73 8.27
CA ILE A 142 -22.77 2.07 7.62
C ILE A 142 -22.19 1.03 8.62
N PRO A 143 -22.00 -0.23 8.23
CA PRO A 143 -21.46 -1.27 9.10
C PRO A 143 -19.96 -1.12 9.33
N VAL A 144 -19.54 0.00 9.93
CA VAL A 144 -18.14 0.29 10.23
C VAL A 144 -17.65 -0.67 11.31
N GLN A 145 -16.54 -1.36 11.06
CA GLN A 145 -16.01 -2.39 11.95
C GLN A 145 -15.31 -1.79 13.17
N THR A 146 -15.46 -2.47 14.33
CA THR A 146 -14.51 -2.42 15.44
C THR A 146 -13.66 -3.68 15.34
N CYS A 147 -12.36 -3.53 15.04
CA CYS A 147 -11.52 -4.65 14.63
C CYS A 147 -10.96 -5.47 15.80
N TRP A 148 -10.54 -4.80 16.89
CA TRP A 148 -9.88 -5.46 18.02
C TRP A 148 -10.53 -5.11 19.36
N PRO A 149 -10.42 -6.00 20.36
CA PRO A 149 -11.07 -5.78 21.67
C PRO A 149 -10.66 -4.49 22.38
N GLY A 150 -9.46 -3.99 22.13
CA GLY A 150 -8.95 -2.75 22.73
C GLY A 150 -9.11 -1.52 21.84
N ASP A 151 -9.77 -1.63 20.68
CA ASP A 151 -10.02 -0.47 19.81
C ASP A 151 -10.98 0.52 20.49
N ALA A 152 -10.71 1.80 20.32
CA ALA A 152 -11.52 2.89 20.91
C ALA A 152 -12.95 2.96 20.34
N GLY A 153 -13.21 2.34 19.20
CA GLY A 153 -14.53 2.31 18.56
C GLY A 153 -14.47 1.90 17.08
N PRO A 154 -15.55 2.12 16.32
CA PRO A 154 -15.58 1.79 14.90
C PRO A 154 -14.58 2.63 14.10
N LEU A 155 -13.90 1.99 13.13
CA LEU A 155 -12.82 2.58 12.35
C LEU A 155 -13.06 2.43 10.85
N ILE A 156 -13.20 3.54 10.13
CA ILE A 156 -13.19 3.56 8.66
C ILE A 156 -11.74 3.42 8.21
N THR A 157 -11.43 2.37 7.44
CA THR A 157 -10.06 1.97 7.09
C THR A 157 -9.67 2.29 5.64
N TRP A 158 -10.53 2.03 4.66
CA TRP A 158 -10.28 2.28 3.23
C TRP A 158 -10.83 3.63 2.73
N GLY A 159 -10.92 4.64 3.59
CA GLY A 159 -11.39 5.97 3.19
C GLY A 159 -10.39 6.69 2.30
N LEU A 160 -10.76 6.95 1.04
CA LEU A 160 -10.02 7.81 0.12
C LEU A 160 -10.33 9.26 0.44
N VAL A 161 -9.49 9.90 1.20
CA VAL A 161 -9.66 11.29 1.64
C VAL A 161 -9.14 12.23 0.55
N VAL A 162 -10.02 13.09 0.08
CA VAL A 162 -9.73 14.10 -0.95
C VAL A 162 -9.68 15.47 -0.30
N THR A 163 -8.58 16.17 -0.53
CA THR A 163 -8.34 17.54 -0.04
C THR A 163 -7.74 18.40 -1.16
N LYS A 164 -7.83 19.71 -0.99
CA LYS A 164 -7.16 20.65 -1.87
C LYS A 164 -6.61 21.83 -1.07
N GLY A 165 -5.29 21.91 -1.00
CA GLY A 165 -4.62 23.05 -0.39
C GLY A 165 -4.80 24.33 -1.22
N PRO A 166 -4.82 25.51 -0.57
CA PRO A 166 -5.12 26.78 -1.23
C PRO A 166 -4.05 27.22 -2.22
N ASN A 167 -2.86 26.64 -2.11
CA ASN A 167 -1.70 26.97 -2.97
C ASN A 167 -1.45 25.90 -4.04
N LYS A 168 -2.34 24.90 -4.17
CA LYS A 168 -2.18 23.77 -5.09
C LYS A 168 -3.25 23.79 -6.20
N GLU A 169 -2.82 23.52 -7.41
CA GLU A 169 -3.73 23.33 -8.54
C GLU A 169 -4.44 21.98 -8.48
N ARG A 170 -3.72 20.95 -8.02
CA ARG A 170 -4.22 19.56 -7.93
C ARG A 170 -4.73 19.24 -6.53
N GLN A 171 -5.76 18.40 -6.49
CA GLN A 171 -6.23 17.76 -5.27
C GLN A 171 -5.24 16.69 -4.83
N ASN A 172 -5.15 16.48 -3.52
CA ASN A 172 -4.52 15.34 -2.92
C ASN A 172 -5.57 14.26 -2.69
N MET A 173 -5.22 13.00 -2.88
CA MET A 173 -6.01 11.85 -2.49
C MET A 173 -5.12 10.87 -1.74
N GLY A 174 -5.53 10.46 -0.55
CA GLY A 174 -4.78 9.51 0.26
C GLY A 174 -5.69 8.68 1.14
N ILE A 175 -5.20 7.54 1.59
CA ILE A 175 -5.91 6.70 2.56
C ILE A 175 -5.48 7.13 3.96
N TYR A 176 -6.47 7.52 4.76
CA TYR A 176 -6.29 7.86 6.17
C TYR A 176 -7.41 7.21 6.96
N ARG A 177 -7.07 6.57 8.07
CA ARG A 177 -8.07 5.97 8.94
C ARG A 177 -8.86 7.04 9.69
N GLN A 178 -10.13 6.73 9.97
CA GLN A 178 -11.07 7.66 10.60
C GLN A 178 -11.83 6.97 11.71
N GLN A 179 -11.64 7.43 12.94
CA GLN A 179 -12.39 6.94 14.10
C GLN A 179 -13.77 7.58 14.15
N VAL A 180 -14.83 6.78 14.16
CA VAL A 180 -16.20 7.28 14.32
C VAL A 180 -16.42 7.67 15.78
N ILE A 181 -16.85 8.92 16.03
CA ILE A 181 -17.12 9.46 17.35
C ILE A 181 -18.53 10.01 17.52
N GLY A 182 -19.36 9.91 16.50
CA GLY A 182 -20.75 10.38 16.54
C GLY A 182 -21.46 10.12 15.21
N PRO A 183 -22.75 10.48 15.11
CA PRO A 183 -23.54 10.22 13.92
C PRO A 183 -22.95 10.84 12.66
N ASN A 184 -22.29 11.98 12.77
CA ASN A 184 -21.73 12.74 11.66
C ASN A 184 -20.30 13.25 11.93
N ARG A 185 -19.59 12.66 12.87
CA ARG A 185 -18.23 13.11 13.27
C ARG A 185 -17.25 11.95 13.27
N VAL A 186 -16.11 12.17 12.64
CA VAL A 186 -14.97 11.23 12.68
C VAL A 186 -13.67 11.97 12.99
N ILE A 187 -12.75 11.32 13.68
CA ILE A 187 -11.39 11.84 13.88
C ILE A 187 -10.54 11.43 12.68
N MET A 188 -9.94 12.40 12.01
CA MET A 188 -9.08 12.19 10.83
C MET A 188 -7.62 12.04 11.25
N ARG A 189 -7.06 10.83 11.18
CA ARG A 189 -5.67 10.61 11.55
C ARG A 189 -4.70 11.14 10.51
N TRP A 190 -4.37 12.39 10.63
CA TRP A 190 -3.40 13.08 9.76
C TRP A 190 -2.07 13.30 10.45
N LEU A 191 -1.08 12.50 10.11
CA LEU A 191 0.31 12.77 10.50
C LEU A 191 0.79 14.06 9.82
N SER A 192 1.51 14.89 10.54
CA SER A 192 1.89 16.27 10.17
C SER A 192 2.57 16.42 8.81
N HIS A 193 3.23 15.37 8.32
CA HIS A 193 3.95 15.35 7.04
C HIS A 193 3.14 14.79 5.85
N ARG A 194 1.89 14.35 6.08
CA ARG A 194 1.02 13.78 5.04
C ARG A 194 0.29 14.87 4.26
N GLY A 195 -0.05 14.56 3.00
CA GLY A 195 -0.64 15.53 2.07
C GLY A 195 -1.87 16.25 2.59
N GLY A 196 -2.83 15.53 3.20
CA GLY A 196 -4.02 16.14 3.79
C GLY A 196 -3.72 17.07 4.96
N ALA A 197 -2.78 16.71 5.84
CA ALA A 197 -2.34 17.56 6.95
C ALA A 197 -1.66 18.84 6.45
N LEU A 198 -0.84 18.74 5.40
CA LEU A 198 -0.19 19.89 4.78
C LEU A 198 -1.21 20.82 4.14
N ASP A 199 -2.20 20.28 3.42
CA ASP A 199 -3.28 21.06 2.81
C ASP A 199 -4.10 21.82 3.85
N PHE A 200 -4.42 21.15 4.98
CA PHE A 200 -5.15 21.75 6.09
C PHE A 200 -4.36 22.85 6.78
N ARG A 201 -3.07 22.63 7.03
CA ARG A 201 -2.19 23.66 7.62
C ARG A 201 -2.12 24.91 6.72
N ASP A 202 -1.86 24.72 5.42
CA ASP A 202 -1.77 25.81 4.45
C ASP A 202 -3.12 26.57 4.34
N TRP A 203 -4.25 25.83 4.50
CA TRP A 203 -5.58 26.44 4.55
C TRP A 203 -5.76 27.32 5.77
N CYS A 204 -5.43 26.82 6.97
CA CYS A 204 -5.53 27.58 8.22
C CYS A 204 -4.69 28.87 8.21
N GLU A 205 -3.53 28.83 7.54
CA GLU A 205 -2.67 30.01 7.37
C GLU A 205 -3.31 31.04 6.44
N LYS A 206 -3.91 30.62 5.33
CA LYS A 206 -4.45 31.52 4.29
C LYS A 206 -5.88 31.97 4.57
N HIS A 207 -6.67 31.13 5.24
CA HIS A 207 -8.08 31.33 5.55
C HIS A 207 -8.34 31.16 7.07
N PRO A 208 -7.83 32.05 7.94
CA PRO A 208 -7.93 31.90 9.38
C PRO A 208 -9.40 31.78 9.86
N GLY A 209 -9.71 30.69 10.55
CA GLY A 209 -11.03 30.44 11.11
C GLY A 209 -12.07 29.89 10.14
N GLU A 210 -11.77 29.79 8.84
CA GLU A 210 -12.70 29.23 7.84
C GLU A 210 -12.63 27.69 7.84
N PRO A 211 -13.80 27.00 7.71
CA PRO A 211 -13.85 25.57 7.62
C PRO A 211 -13.10 25.05 6.38
N PHE A 212 -12.35 23.95 6.54
CA PHE A 212 -11.62 23.31 5.47
C PHE A 212 -12.44 22.20 4.81
N PRO A 213 -12.79 22.30 3.52
CA PRO A 213 -13.57 21.29 2.82
C PRO A 213 -12.81 19.97 2.68
N VAL A 214 -13.48 18.85 3.01
CA VAL A 214 -12.95 17.49 2.88
C VAL A 214 -14.03 16.60 2.28
N ALA A 215 -13.61 15.64 1.46
CA ALA A 215 -14.48 14.56 1.00
C ALA A 215 -13.79 13.21 1.21
N VAL A 216 -14.57 12.17 1.53
CA VAL A 216 -14.08 10.82 1.69
C VAL A 216 -14.89 9.88 0.79
N ALA A 217 -14.20 9.22 -0.14
CA ALA A 217 -14.82 8.21 -1.00
C ALA A 217 -14.55 6.81 -0.44
N LEU A 218 -15.60 6.01 -0.28
CA LEU A 218 -15.55 4.63 0.20
C LEU A 218 -15.98 3.69 -0.94
N GLY A 219 -15.29 2.57 -1.09
CA GLY A 219 -15.61 1.57 -2.09
C GLY A 219 -15.39 2.04 -3.54
N ALA A 220 -14.35 2.82 -3.80
CA ALA A 220 -13.90 3.12 -5.16
C ALA A 220 -13.38 1.86 -5.86
N ASP A 221 -13.13 1.95 -7.16
CA ASP A 221 -12.55 0.83 -7.90
C ASP A 221 -11.12 0.51 -7.42
N PRO A 222 -10.68 -0.77 -7.52
CA PRO A 222 -9.39 -1.22 -7.00
C PRO A 222 -8.18 -0.42 -7.50
N ALA A 223 -8.13 -0.03 -8.79
CA ALA A 223 -7.01 0.75 -9.32
C ALA A 223 -6.91 2.13 -8.65
N THR A 224 -8.06 2.74 -8.32
CA THR A 224 -8.10 4.01 -7.60
C THR A 224 -7.63 3.84 -6.16
N ILE A 225 -8.04 2.78 -5.47
CA ILE A 225 -7.60 2.47 -4.09
C ILE A 225 -6.09 2.18 -4.08
N LEU A 226 -5.63 1.27 -4.95
CA LEU A 226 -4.22 0.89 -5.04
C LEU A 226 -3.34 2.04 -5.53
N GLY A 227 -3.87 2.91 -6.38
CA GLY A 227 -3.21 4.14 -6.80
C GLY A 227 -2.95 5.11 -5.65
N ALA A 228 -3.84 5.17 -4.67
CA ALA A 228 -3.71 6.02 -3.49
C ALA A 228 -2.68 5.51 -2.46
N VAL A 229 -2.35 4.22 -2.47
CA VAL A 229 -1.36 3.62 -1.55
C VAL A 229 0.00 3.40 -2.19
N THR A 230 0.08 3.36 -3.52
CA THR A 230 1.35 3.16 -4.22
C THR A 230 2.15 4.47 -4.22
N PRO A 231 3.41 4.46 -3.77
CA PRO A 231 4.24 5.66 -3.84
C PRO A 231 4.58 5.99 -5.29
N VAL A 232 3.93 7.02 -5.79
CA VAL A 232 4.17 7.56 -7.14
C VAL A 232 5.04 8.82 -7.07
N PRO A 233 5.73 9.18 -8.16
CA PRO A 233 6.43 10.46 -8.23
C PRO A 233 5.49 11.64 -7.97
N ASP A 234 5.97 12.70 -7.30
CA ASP A 234 5.16 13.90 -6.98
C ASP A 234 4.58 14.59 -8.23
N SER A 235 5.17 14.35 -9.41
CA SER A 235 4.66 14.84 -10.70
C SER A 235 3.40 14.11 -11.18
N LEU A 236 3.10 12.93 -10.64
CA LEU A 236 1.98 12.07 -11.02
C LEU A 236 0.90 12.12 -9.93
N SER A 237 -0.35 12.45 -10.30
CA SER A 237 -1.45 12.35 -9.33
C SER A 237 -1.93 10.90 -9.18
N GLU A 238 -2.49 10.57 -8.01
CA GLU A 238 -3.07 9.26 -7.71
C GLU A 238 -4.16 8.87 -8.71
N HIS A 239 -4.99 9.83 -9.13
CA HIS A 239 -6.02 9.63 -10.17
C HIS A 239 -5.42 9.31 -11.55
N ALA A 240 -4.32 9.98 -11.90
CA ALA A 240 -3.62 9.71 -13.15
C ALA A 240 -2.99 8.31 -13.13
N PHE A 241 -2.40 7.92 -12.01
CA PHE A 241 -1.83 6.59 -11.84
C PHE A 241 -2.92 5.51 -11.86
N ALA A 242 -4.06 5.73 -11.21
CA ALA A 242 -5.21 4.82 -11.28
C ALA A 242 -5.70 4.61 -12.72
N GLY A 243 -5.77 5.68 -13.52
CA GLY A 243 -6.12 5.60 -14.94
C GLY A 243 -5.12 4.77 -15.75
N LEU A 244 -3.84 4.93 -15.46
CA LEU A 244 -2.76 4.15 -16.07
C LEU A 244 -2.86 2.66 -15.72
N LEU A 245 -3.12 2.31 -14.46
CA LEU A 245 -3.29 0.93 -14.00
C LEU A 245 -4.50 0.28 -14.68
N ARG A 246 -5.64 0.94 -14.66
CA ARG A 246 -6.89 0.42 -15.22
C ARG A 246 -6.88 0.38 -16.76
N GLY A 247 -6.01 1.16 -17.43
CA GLY A 247 -6.00 1.33 -18.88
C GLY A 247 -7.24 2.07 -19.41
N SER A 248 -7.82 2.94 -18.59
CA SER A 248 -8.92 3.85 -18.92
C SER A 248 -8.93 5.04 -17.97
N ARG A 249 -9.34 6.20 -18.46
CA ARG A 249 -9.33 7.46 -17.69
C ARG A 249 -10.19 7.35 -16.44
N THR A 250 -9.65 7.79 -15.29
CA THR A 250 -10.42 7.89 -14.05
C THR A 250 -11.51 8.93 -14.19
N GLU A 251 -12.76 8.54 -13.98
CA GLU A 251 -13.90 9.45 -13.97
C GLU A 251 -14.07 10.06 -12.59
N LEU A 252 -14.18 11.39 -12.56
CA LEU A 252 -14.36 12.18 -11.35
C LEU A 252 -15.67 12.97 -11.43
N VAL A 253 -16.44 12.94 -10.36
CA VAL A 253 -17.67 13.75 -10.21
C VAL A 253 -17.45 14.81 -9.14
N LYS A 254 -18.06 15.99 -9.35
CA LYS A 254 -18.01 17.08 -8.37
C LYS A 254 -18.88 16.73 -7.15
N CYS A 255 -18.34 16.98 -5.95
CA CYS A 255 -19.10 16.92 -4.70
C CYS A 255 -20.33 17.84 -4.74
N GLN A 256 -21.36 17.50 -3.99
CA GLN A 256 -22.59 18.30 -3.90
C GLN A 256 -22.37 19.55 -3.02
N GLY A 257 -21.52 19.44 -1.99
CA GLY A 257 -21.30 20.48 -1.01
C GLY A 257 -20.01 21.29 -1.19
N SER A 258 -19.16 20.93 -2.15
CA SER A 258 -17.86 21.59 -2.37
C SER A 258 -17.40 21.49 -3.81
N ASP A 259 -16.27 22.17 -4.13
CA ASP A 259 -15.63 22.06 -5.43
C ASP A 259 -14.69 20.84 -5.57
N LEU A 260 -14.63 20.00 -4.56
CA LEU A 260 -13.83 18.78 -4.60
C LEU A 260 -14.39 17.78 -5.62
N LEU A 261 -13.50 17.04 -6.24
CA LEU A 261 -13.81 15.99 -7.20
C LEU A 261 -13.48 14.64 -6.58
N VAL A 262 -14.44 13.72 -6.58
CA VAL A 262 -14.31 12.37 -6.03
C VAL A 262 -14.41 11.31 -7.12
N PRO A 263 -13.87 10.10 -6.93
CA PRO A 263 -14.05 9.00 -7.88
C PRO A 263 -15.53 8.70 -8.13
N ALA A 264 -15.95 8.79 -9.39
CA ALA A 264 -17.32 8.50 -9.79
C ALA A 264 -17.71 7.03 -9.57
N SER A 265 -16.72 6.15 -9.44
CA SER A 265 -16.87 4.71 -9.17
C SER A 265 -17.16 4.39 -7.70
N ALA A 266 -17.07 5.35 -6.77
CA ALA A 266 -17.29 5.12 -5.35
C ALA A 266 -18.66 4.52 -5.03
N GLU A 267 -18.75 3.79 -3.95
CA GLU A 267 -20.02 3.29 -3.40
C GLU A 267 -20.72 4.33 -2.51
N ILE A 268 -19.91 5.02 -1.67
CA ILE A 268 -20.36 6.04 -0.71
C ILE A 268 -19.38 7.21 -0.75
N VAL A 269 -19.88 8.43 -0.58
CA VAL A 269 -19.06 9.63 -0.40
C VAL A 269 -19.54 10.38 0.85
N LEU A 270 -18.61 10.69 1.74
CA LEU A 270 -18.82 11.55 2.90
C LEU A 270 -18.29 12.94 2.55
N GLU A 271 -19.12 13.96 2.64
CA GLU A 271 -18.76 15.35 2.34
C GLU A 271 -18.96 16.23 3.57
N GLY A 272 -18.06 17.15 3.82
CA GLY A 272 -18.16 18.05 4.97
C GLY A 272 -16.88 18.86 5.16
N VAL A 273 -16.61 19.24 6.41
CA VAL A 273 -15.56 20.19 6.74
C VAL A 273 -14.78 19.80 8.01
N ILE A 274 -13.55 20.29 8.11
CA ILE A 274 -12.77 20.32 9.35
C ILE A 274 -12.71 21.78 9.82
N HIS A 275 -13.20 22.05 11.02
CA HIS A 275 -13.09 23.37 11.64
C HIS A 275 -11.69 23.53 12.28
N PRO A 276 -10.97 24.63 12.01
CA PRO A 276 -9.70 24.90 12.68
C PRO A 276 -9.86 24.86 14.21
N GLY A 277 -9.01 24.06 14.86
CA GLY A 277 -9.04 23.89 16.32
C GLY A 277 -10.01 22.82 16.85
N ASP A 278 -10.91 22.26 16.03
CA ASP A 278 -11.74 21.11 16.44
C ASP A 278 -10.90 19.84 16.36
N THR A 279 -10.45 19.36 17.54
CA THR A 279 -9.64 18.16 17.69
C THR A 279 -10.22 17.23 18.74
N ALA A 280 -9.90 15.94 18.63
CA ALA A 280 -10.28 14.93 19.61
C ALA A 280 -9.18 13.86 19.76
N PRO A 281 -9.13 13.15 20.91
CA PRO A 281 -8.20 12.06 21.12
C PRO A 281 -8.58 10.86 20.24
N GLU A 282 -7.66 10.42 19.37
CA GLU A 282 -7.80 9.25 18.49
C GLU A 282 -7.08 8.05 19.09
N GLY A 283 -7.75 6.92 19.07
CA GLY A 283 -7.21 5.64 19.51
C GLY A 283 -7.53 5.31 20.97
N PRO A 284 -6.95 4.18 21.49
CA PRO A 284 -6.03 3.30 20.78
C PRO A 284 -6.71 2.46 19.68
N PHE A 285 -5.91 2.00 18.70
CA PHE A 285 -6.32 1.04 17.67
C PHE A 285 -5.22 0.02 17.45
N GLY A 286 -5.59 -1.23 17.19
CA GLY A 286 -4.67 -2.25 16.69
C GLY A 286 -4.07 -1.83 15.35
N ASP A 287 -2.74 -1.92 15.22
CA ASP A 287 -2.03 -1.45 14.04
C ASP A 287 -1.11 -2.54 13.46
N HIS A 288 -0.58 -2.30 12.24
CA HIS A 288 0.21 -3.24 11.45
C HIS A 288 1.50 -3.75 12.13
N THR A 289 1.84 -3.20 13.28
CA THR A 289 2.93 -3.70 14.14
C THR A 289 2.49 -4.86 15.04
N GLY A 290 1.19 -5.11 15.15
CA GLY A 290 0.62 -6.06 16.08
C GLY A 290 0.43 -5.51 17.50
N TYR A 291 0.56 -4.19 17.67
CA TYR A 291 0.36 -3.47 18.93
C TYR A 291 -0.66 -2.35 18.74
N TYR A 292 -1.29 -1.94 19.84
CA TYR A 292 -2.14 -0.75 19.86
C TYR A 292 -1.28 0.51 19.78
N ASN A 293 -1.71 1.49 18.98
CA ASN A 293 -1.04 2.79 18.93
C ASN A 293 -1.33 3.63 20.19
N GLU A 294 -0.48 4.61 20.44
CA GLU A 294 -0.70 5.64 21.45
C GLU A 294 -1.85 6.57 21.06
N VAL A 295 -2.58 7.06 22.07
CA VAL A 295 -3.64 8.07 21.88
C VAL A 295 -2.99 9.43 21.59
N ASP A 296 -3.46 10.12 20.55
CA ASP A 296 -2.98 11.45 20.20
C ASP A 296 -4.13 12.32 19.66
N GLN A 297 -3.92 13.63 19.60
CA GLN A 297 -4.93 14.61 19.17
C GLN A 297 -4.90 14.79 17.66
N PHE A 298 -6.06 14.60 17.03
CA PHE A 298 -6.22 14.80 15.59
C PHE A 298 -7.45 15.62 15.25
N PRO A 299 -7.49 16.25 14.05
CA PRO A 299 -8.63 17.03 13.60
C PRO A 299 -9.91 16.18 13.49
N VAL A 300 -11.03 16.82 13.82
CA VAL A 300 -12.36 16.23 13.66
C VAL A 300 -12.97 16.68 12.33
N PHE A 301 -13.34 15.70 11.53
CA PHE A 301 -14.12 15.90 10.30
C PHE A 301 -15.61 15.80 10.61
N THR A 302 -16.33 16.88 10.38
CA THR A 302 -17.79 16.96 10.51
C THR A 302 -18.41 16.72 9.15
N ILE A 303 -19.19 15.65 9.05
CA ILE A 303 -19.87 15.22 7.82
C ILE A 303 -21.21 15.94 7.73
N GLU A 304 -21.40 16.69 6.67
CA GLU A 304 -22.61 17.48 6.42
C GLU A 304 -23.55 16.78 5.41
N ARG A 305 -22.98 15.84 4.62
CA ARG A 305 -23.69 15.10 3.59
C ARG A 305 -23.06 13.70 3.39
N ILE A 306 -23.93 12.72 3.17
CA ILE A 306 -23.57 11.39 2.69
C ILE A 306 -24.28 11.19 1.35
N THR A 307 -23.52 10.96 0.27
CA THR A 307 -24.07 10.48 -0.99
C THR A 307 -23.68 9.03 -1.22
N SER A 308 -24.53 8.27 -1.90
CA SER A 308 -24.25 6.86 -2.16
C SER A 308 -24.96 6.33 -3.40
N ARG A 309 -24.51 5.17 -3.86
CA ARG A 309 -25.29 4.29 -4.72
C ARG A 309 -26.57 3.84 -3.99
N ARG A 310 -27.56 3.32 -4.71
CA ARG A 310 -28.85 2.85 -4.12
C ARG A 310 -28.65 1.69 -3.15
N ASP A 311 -27.81 0.73 -3.51
CA ASP A 311 -27.49 -0.45 -2.69
C ASP A 311 -25.98 -0.51 -2.49
N PRO A 312 -25.40 0.36 -1.64
CA PRO A 312 -23.96 0.50 -1.53
C PRO A 312 -23.32 -0.70 -0.84
N ILE A 313 -22.07 -0.99 -1.22
CA ILE A 313 -21.21 -1.98 -0.56
C ILE A 313 -20.16 -1.21 0.24
N TYR A 314 -20.04 -1.51 1.53
CA TYR A 314 -18.98 -0.96 2.37
C TYR A 314 -17.70 -1.79 2.24
N HIS A 315 -16.63 -1.19 1.74
CA HIS A 315 -15.32 -1.85 1.66
C HIS A 315 -14.49 -1.51 2.90
N SER A 316 -14.05 -2.54 3.62
CA SER A 316 -13.32 -2.44 4.86
C SER A 316 -12.11 -3.37 4.90
N THR A 317 -11.17 -3.07 5.78
CA THR A 317 -10.06 -3.94 6.15
C THR A 317 -9.74 -3.80 7.63
N TYR A 318 -8.77 -4.56 8.09
CA TYR A 318 -8.18 -4.43 9.42
C TYR A 318 -6.66 -4.36 9.29
N THR A 319 -6.00 -3.85 10.32
CA THR A 319 -4.55 -3.93 10.49
C THR A 319 -4.24 -4.67 11.78
N GLY A 320 -3.15 -5.43 11.80
CA GLY A 320 -2.77 -6.22 12.95
C GLY A 320 -1.38 -6.83 12.82
N ARG A 321 -1.10 -7.85 13.63
CA ARG A 321 0.14 -8.60 13.48
C ARG A 321 0.21 -9.25 12.11
N PRO A 322 1.27 -9.01 11.32
CA PRO A 322 1.38 -9.56 9.97
C PRO A 322 1.28 -11.10 9.91
N PRO A 323 0.76 -11.67 8.80
CA PRO A 323 0.27 -10.95 7.61
C PRO A 323 -1.09 -10.30 7.83
N ASP A 324 -1.26 -9.09 7.32
CA ASP A 324 -2.52 -8.38 7.16
C ASP A 324 -2.61 -7.85 5.72
N GLU A 325 -3.73 -7.24 5.30
CA GLU A 325 -3.84 -6.74 3.91
C GLU A 325 -2.74 -5.71 3.56
N PRO A 326 -2.36 -4.74 4.43
CA PRO A 326 -1.24 -3.85 4.17
C PRO A 326 0.09 -4.57 3.92
N ALA A 327 0.38 -5.65 4.65
CA ALA A 327 1.58 -6.45 4.43
C ALA A 327 1.53 -7.20 3.09
N ILE A 328 0.38 -7.73 2.71
CA ILE A 328 0.17 -8.38 1.41
C ILE A 328 0.32 -7.38 0.26
N LEU A 329 -0.20 -6.15 0.41
CA LEU A 329 0.07 -5.05 -0.54
C LEU A 329 1.57 -4.81 -0.70
N GLY A 330 2.32 -4.77 0.40
CA GLY A 330 3.77 -4.64 0.41
C GLY A 330 4.46 -5.73 -0.42
N VAL A 331 4.04 -6.99 -0.27
CA VAL A 331 4.58 -8.13 -1.03
C VAL A 331 4.35 -7.95 -2.53
N ALA A 332 3.16 -7.58 -2.95
CA ALA A 332 2.86 -7.33 -4.37
C ALA A 332 3.64 -6.11 -4.91
N LEU A 333 3.72 -5.04 -4.14
CA LEU A 333 4.42 -3.80 -4.53
C LEU A 333 5.95 -3.96 -4.58
N ASN A 334 6.54 -5.01 -4.01
CA ASN A 334 7.96 -5.32 -4.21
C ASN A 334 8.31 -5.35 -5.71
N GLU A 335 7.44 -5.95 -6.53
CA GLU A 335 7.66 -6.04 -7.98
C GLU A 335 7.66 -4.66 -8.65
N VAL A 336 6.89 -3.72 -8.14
CA VAL A 336 6.87 -2.32 -8.61
C VAL A 336 8.14 -1.58 -8.19
N PHE A 337 8.65 -1.83 -6.97
CA PHE A 337 9.83 -1.14 -6.45
C PHE A 337 11.13 -1.58 -7.11
N ILE A 338 11.25 -2.86 -7.48
CA ILE A 338 12.49 -3.41 -8.06
C ILE A 338 12.99 -2.59 -9.26
N PRO A 339 12.21 -2.34 -10.32
CA PRO A 339 12.67 -1.55 -11.45
C PRO A 339 13.01 -0.08 -11.10
N ILE A 340 12.31 0.50 -10.12
CA ILE A 340 12.56 1.86 -9.65
C ILE A 340 13.92 1.92 -8.95
N LEU A 341 14.22 0.93 -8.09
CA LEU A 341 15.50 0.82 -7.42
C LEU A 341 16.64 0.54 -8.42
N GLN A 342 16.41 -0.37 -9.38
CA GLN A 342 17.40 -0.74 -10.41
C GLN A 342 17.80 0.41 -11.30
N LYS A 343 16.94 1.42 -11.48
CA LYS A 343 17.28 2.63 -12.24
C LYS A 343 18.43 3.42 -11.59
N GLN A 344 18.51 3.41 -10.26
CA GLN A 344 19.57 4.09 -9.48
C GLN A 344 20.68 3.15 -9.03
N PHE A 345 20.35 1.89 -8.80
CA PHE A 345 21.25 0.85 -8.32
C PHE A 345 21.14 -0.37 -9.23
N PRO A 346 21.74 -0.32 -10.45
CA PRO A 346 21.61 -1.38 -11.45
C PRO A 346 22.20 -2.73 -11.01
N GLU A 347 23.04 -2.72 -9.97
CA GLU A 347 23.57 -3.90 -9.31
C GLU A 347 22.52 -4.71 -8.55
N ILE A 348 21.39 -4.11 -8.14
CA ILE A 348 20.32 -4.82 -7.43
C ILE A 348 19.65 -5.82 -8.39
N VAL A 349 19.57 -7.08 -7.95
CA VAL A 349 18.92 -8.17 -8.69
C VAL A 349 17.48 -8.36 -8.22
N ASP A 350 17.28 -8.44 -6.90
CA ASP A 350 15.97 -8.54 -6.28
C ASP A 350 15.92 -7.71 -5.00
N PHE A 351 14.69 -7.32 -4.62
CA PHE A 351 14.39 -6.54 -3.44
C PHE A 351 13.11 -7.06 -2.82
N TYR A 352 13.15 -7.44 -1.56
CA TYR A 352 12.03 -8.06 -0.89
C TYR A 352 11.75 -7.42 0.47
N LEU A 353 10.51 -7.02 0.67
CA LEU A 353 9.96 -6.59 1.96
C LEU A 353 9.09 -7.73 2.48
N PRO A 354 9.57 -8.57 3.40
CA PRO A 354 8.78 -9.67 3.93
C PRO A 354 7.60 -9.15 4.78
N PRO A 355 6.45 -9.83 4.78
CA PRO A 355 5.30 -9.44 5.59
C PRO A 355 5.65 -9.30 7.08
N GLU A 356 6.49 -10.18 7.58
CA GLU A 356 6.97 -10.21 8.98
C GLU A 356 7.77 -8.94 9.35
N GLY A 357 8.28 -8.24 8.36
CA GLY A 357 8.96 -6.95 8.50
C GLY A 357 8.02 -5.76 8.71
N CYS A 358 6.73 -5.99 8.95
CA CYS A 358 5.73 -4.94 9.21
C CYS A 358 5.81 -3.83 8.15
N SER A 359 5.45 -4.17 6.92
CA SER A 359 5.50 -3.33 5.72
C SER A 359 6.93 -3.12 5.19
N TYR A 360 7.68 -2.13 5.66
CA TYR A 360 9.00 -1.75 5.11
C TYR A 360 10.13 -1.70 6.16
N ARG A 361 9.91 -2.24 7.37
CA ARG A 361 10.94 -2.17 8.43
C ARG A 361 12.11 -3.12 8.23
N LEU A 362 11.91 -4.17 7.45
CA LEU A 362 12.96 -5.11 7.04
C LEU A 362 12.99 -5.20 5.51
N ALA A 363 14.17 -5.06 4.92
CA ALA A 363 14.41 -5.29 3.51
C ALA A 363 15.52 -6.33 3.31
N VAL A 364 15.29 -7.28 2.41
CA VAL A 364 16.32 -8.20 1.90
C VAL A 364 16.65 -7.80 0.48
N VAL A 365 17.92 -7.61 0.17
CA VAL A 365 18.40 -7.14 -1.13
C VAL A 365 19.40 -8.12 -1.69
N THR A 366 19.18 -8.65 -2.87
CA THR A 366 20.19 -9.41 -3.59
C THR A 366 20.84 -8.55 -4.65
N MET A 367 22.15 -8.65 -4.79
CA MET A 367 22.93 -7.80 -5.69
C MET A 367 24.05 -8.53 -6.41
N ARG A 368 24.50 -7.95 -7.53
CA ARG A 368 25.76 -8.30 -8.18
C ARG A 368 26.85 -7.38 -7.66
N LYS A 369 27.60 -7.84 -6.66
CA LYS A 369 28.72 -7.10 -6.09
C LYS A 369 29.82 -6.89 -7.13
N GLN A 370 30.42 -5.70 -7.18
CA GLN A 370 31.41 -5.33 -8.19
C GLN A 370 32.75 -4.85 -7.59
N TYR A 371 32.78 -4.49 -6.30
CA TYR A 371 33.95 -4.00 -5.59
C TYR A 371 33.80 -4.15 -4.08
N PRO A 372 34.89 -4.11 -3.32
CA PRO A 372 34.85 -4.14 -1.86
C PRO A 372 34.02 -2.99 -1.28
N GLY A 373 33.18 -3.27 -0.27
CA GLY A 373 32.29 -2.29 0.36
C GLY A 373 31.01 -1.96 -0.41
N HIS A 374 30.77 -2.57 -1.57
CA HIS A 374 29.61 -2.27 -2.41
C HIS A 374 28.27 -2.54 -1.71
N ALA A 375 28.19 -3.61 -0.88
CA ALA A 375 26.98 -3.91 -0.09
C ALA A 375 26.61 -2.76 0.85
N LYS A 376 27.59 -2.10 1.48
CA LYS A 376 27.34 -0.96 2.37
C LYS A 376 26.80 0.25 1.63
N ARG A 377 27.26 0.51 0.39
CA ARG A 377 26.67 1.54 -0.48
C ARG A 377 25.20 1.25 -0.79
N VAL A 378 24.85 0.00 -1.08
CA VAL A 378 23.46 -0.40 -1.34
C VAL A 378 22.58 -0.18 -0.09
N MET A 379 23.04 -0.53 1.12
CA MET A 379 22.32 -0.24 2.36
C MET A 379 22.01 1.25 2.51
N MET A 380 22.99 2.13 2.32
CA MET A 380 22.83 3.57 2.38
C MET A 380 21.86 4.06 1.30
N GLY A 381 21.93 3.48 0.11
CA GLY A 381 21.01 3.75 -1.00
C GLY A 381 19.58 3.41 -0.66
N VAL A 382 19.30 2.23 -0.10
CA VAL A 382 17.96 1.81 0.32
C VAL A 382 17.40 2.80 1.34
N TRP A 383 18.15 3.15 2.38
CA TRP A 383 17.68 4.06 3.43
C TRP A 383 17.40 5.50 2.98
N SER A 384 17.95 5.95 1.85
CA SER A 384 17.86 7.33 1.40
C SER A 384 17.07 7.56 0.13
N PHE A 385 16.84 6.52 -0.69
CA PHE A 385 16.35 6.71 -2.06
C PHE A 385 14.84 6.94 -2.16
N LEU A 386 14.04 6.11 -1.51
CA LEU A 386 12.58 6.26 -1.47
C LEU A 386 12.12 6.68 -0.08
N ARG A 387 11.19 7.64 -0.04
CA ARG A 387 10.75 8.27 1.21
C ARG A 387 10.28 7.27 2.27
N GLN A 388 9.56 6.21 1.86
CA GLN A 388 9.09 5.18 2.78
C GLN A 388 10.22 4.34 3.38
N PHE A 389 11.34 4.16 2.67
CA PHE A 389 12.47 3.35 3.14
C PHE A 389 13.35 4.07 4.16
N MET A 390 13.13 5.38 4.39
CA MET A 390 13.78 6.04 5.52
C MET A 390 13.36 5.43 6.87
N TYR A 391 12.24 4.71 6.92
CA TYR A 391 11.77 3.98 8.12
C TYR A 391 12.22 2.52 8.19
N THR A 392 12.96 2.01 7.18
CA THR A 392 13.52 0.65 7.19
C THR A 392 14.57 0.55 8.29
N LYS A 393 14.36 -0.37 9.25
CA LYS A 393 15.31 -0.63 10.36
C LYS A 393 16.43 -1.55 9.97
N PHE A 394 16.05 -2.65 9.30
CA PHE A 394 16.94 -3.75 8.97
C PHE A 394 17.11 -3.86 7.47
N VAL A 395 18.35 -3.90 7.00
CA VAL A 395 18.68 -4.18 5.60
C VAL A 395 19.66 -5.34 5.55
N ILE A 396 19.26 -6.44 4.94
CA ILE A 396 20.12 -7.59 4.69
C ILE A 396 20.52 -7.55 3.21
N VAL A 397 21.81 -7.53 2.92
CA VAL A 397 22.32 -7.55 1.54
C VAL A 397 23.04 -8.86 1.29
N THR A 398 22.64 -9.56 0.22
CA THR A 398 23.21 -10.85 -0.19
C THR A 398 23.65 -10.81 -1.65
N ASP A 399 24.40 -11.83 -2.10
CA ASP A 399 24.72 -11.99 -3.52
C ASP A 399 23.54 -12.53 -4.33
N ALA A 400 23.65 -12.46 -5.66
CA ALA A 400 22.61 -12.85 -6.61
C ALA A 400 22.30 -14.36 -6.63
N ASP A 401 23.11 -15.20 -6.00
CA ASP A 401 22.88 -16.63 -5.84
C ASP A 401 21.94 -16.98 -4.67
N VAL A 402 21.55 -15.99 -3.87
CA VAL A 402 20.64 -16.14 -2.72
C VAL A 402 19.25 -15.71 -3.14
N ASN A 403 18.23 -16.51 -2.84
CA ASN A 403 16.83 -16.12 -3.04
C ASN A 403 16.37 -15.22 -1.89
N ALA A 404 16.19 -13.92 -2.15
CA ALA A 404 15.73 -12.94 -1.15
C ALA A 404 14.38 -13.29 -0.51
N ARG A 405 13.58 -14.15 -1.15
CA ARG A 405 12.23 -14.55 -0.72
C ARG A 405 12.21 -15.87 0.05
N ASP A 406 13.35 -16.53 0.17
CA ASP A 406 13.52 -17.76 0.94
C ASP A 406 14.36 -17.47 2.19
N TRP A 407 13.70 -17.47 3.35
CA TRP A 407 14.37 -17.24 4.64
C TRP A 407 15.43 -18.29 4.96
N GLN A 408 15.28 -19.53 4.49
CA GLN A 408 16.31 -20.56 4.71
C GLN A 408 17.59 -20.18 3.99
N ASP A 409 17.47 -19.70 2.75
CA ASP A 409 18.60 -19.27 1.93
C ASP A 409 19.24 -17.99 2.48
N VAL A 410 18.42 -17.01 2.89
CA VAL A 410 18.89 -15.76 3.50
C VAL A 410 19.63 -16.02 4.82
N ILE A 411 19.08 -16.86 5.71
CA ILE A 411 19.72 -17.21 6.99
C ILE A 411 21.02 -17.97 6.74
N TRP A 412 21.04 -18.90 5.76
CA TRP A 412 22.26 -19.58 5.37
C TRP A 412 23.36 -18.59 4.95
N ALA A 413 23.03 -17.61 4.09
CA ALA A 413 23.99 -16.58 3.68
C ALA A 413 24.48 -15.73 4.86
N MET A 414 23.60 -15.32 5.76
CA MET A 414 23.97 -14.56 6.95
C MET A 414 24.92 -15.34 7.86
N THR A 415 24.66 -16.63 8.07
CA THR A 415 25.45 -17.45 8.99
C THR A 415 26.77 -17.92 8.42
N THR A 416 26.93 -17.97 7.10
CA THR A 416 28.12 -18.48 6.44
C THR A 416 29.00 -17.39 5.84
N ARG A 417 28.48 -16.21 5.54
CA ARG A 417 29.19 -15.15 4.79
C ARG A 417 29.52 -13.92 5.61
N MET A 418 28.91 -13.73 6.79
CA MET A 418 29.18 -12.53 7.58
C MET A 418 29.90 -12.84 8.90
N ASP A 419 30.79 -11.94 9.25
CA ASP A 419 31.30 -11.75 10.59
C ASP A 419 30.60 -10.56 11.22
N PRO A 420 29.91 -10.71 12.37
CA PRO A 420 29.06 -9.65 12.93
C PRO A 420 29.76 -8.31 13.14
N ALA A 421 31.02 -8.31 13.53
CA ALA A 421 31.77 -7.08 13.80
C ALA A 421 32.18 -6.35 12.50
N ARG A 422 32.64 -7.10 11.49
CA ARG A 422 33.11 -6.56 10.22
C ARG A 422 31.95 -6.11 9.32
N ASP A 423 30.87 -6.90 9.30
CA ASP A 423 29.86 -6.87 8.26
C ASP A 423 28.54 -6.19 8.69
N THR A 424 28.52 -5.65 9.91
CA THR A 424 27.38 -4.87 10.40
C THR A 424 27.63 -3.37 10.21
N VAL A 425 26.60 -2.65 9.76
CA VAL A 425 26.55 -1.19 9.73
C VAL A 425 25.44 -0.74 10.68
N MET A 426 25.80 0.03 11.70
CA MET A 426 24.81 0.63 12.61
C MET A 426 24.82 2.14 12.45
N ILE A 427 23.62 2.74 12.36
CA ILE A 427 23.43 4.18 12.29
C ILE A 427 22.41 4.58 13.36
N GLU A 428 22.83 5.41 14.30
CA GLU A 428 22.00 5.89 15.40
C GLU A 428 21.33 7.23 15.06
N ASN A 429 20.31 7.59 15.82
CA ASN A 429 19.63 8.90 15.75
C ASN A 429 19.07 9.20 14.35
N THR A 430 18.39 8.21 13.75
CA THR A 430 17.76 8.34 12.44
C THR A 430 16.24 8.33 12.55
N PRO A 431 15.51 8.89 11.58
CA PRO A 431 14.08 8.79 11.52
C PRO A 431 13.60 7.33 11.52
N ILE A 432 12.61 7.05 12.35
CA ILE A 432 11.91 5.77 12.41
C ILE A 432 10.40 6.02 12.45
N ASP A 433 9.62 5.00 12.13
CA ASP A 433 8.17 5.08 12.25
C ASP A 433 7.78 5.29 13.73
N TYR A 434 6.92 6.26 14.01
CA TYR A 434 6.42 6.54 15.36
C TYR A 434 5.63 5.37 15.97
N LEU A 435 5.13 4.41 15.15
CA LEU A 435 4.51 3.16 15.61
C LEU A 435 5.54 2.10 16.06
N ASP A 436 6.83 2.42 16.03
CA ASP A 436 7.88 1.52 16.50
C ASP A 436 8.14 1.72 17.99
N PHE A 437 7.44 0.97 18.83
CA PHE A 437 7.63 0.99 20.29
C PHE A 437 9.00 0.47 20.75
N ALA A 438 9.78 -0.18 19.87
CA ALA A 438 11.15 -0.58 20.19
C ALA A 438 12.16 0.56 20.03
N SER A 439 11.77 1.69 19.46
CA SER A 439 12.63 2.88 19.40
C SER A 439 12.74 3.55 20.77
N PRO A 440 13.93 4.10 21.10
CA PRO A 440 14.12 4.75 22.41
C PRO A 440 13.32 6.05 22.57
N VAL A 441 13.00 6.70 21.44
CA VAL A 441 12.19 7.93 21.39
C VAL A 441 11.23 7.81 20.20
N SER A 442 9.99 8.29 20.36
CA SER A 442 9.01 8.27 19.27
C SER A 442 9.55 9.00 18.03
N GLY A 443 9.53 8.33 16.88
CA GLY A 443 10.02 8.87 15.61
C GLY A 443 11.55 8.93 15.46
N LEU A 444 12.33 8.54 16.46
CA LEU A 444 13.78 8.55 16.42
C LEU A 444 14.37 7.23 16.95
N GLY A 445 15.15 6.55 16.12
CA GLY A 445 15.73 5.25 16.46
C GLY A 445 17.02 4.99 15.72
N SER A 446 17.33 3.71 15.55
CA SER A 446 18.56 3.27 14.89
C SER A 446 18.25 2.35 13.71
N LYS A 447 19.24 2.21 12.83
CA LYS A 447 19.21 1.31 11.68
C LYS A 447 20.39 0.36 11.74
N ILE A 448 20.18 -0.86 11.25
CA ILE A 448 21.25 -1.85 11.13
C ILE A 448 21.22 -2.50 9.76
N GLY A 449 22.39 -2.60 9.14
CA GLY A 449 22.60 -3.31 7.88
C GLY A 449 23.53 -4.50 8.07
N PHE A 450 23.24 -5.60 7.39
CA PHE A 450 23.98 -6.85 7.41
C PHE A 450 24.53 -7.15 6.03
N ASP A 451 25.85 -7.17 5.88
CA ASP A 451 26.54 -7.56 4.63
C ASP A 451 26.77 -9.07 4.62
N ALA A 452 25.77 -9.80 4.13
CA ALA A 452 25.84 -11.25 3.93
C ALA A 452 26.27 -11.63 2.50
N THR A 453 27.11 -10.80 1.85
CA THR A 453 27.73 -11.11 0.56
C THR A 453 29.05 -11.87 0.73
N ASN A 454 29.49 -12.58 -0.32
CA ASN A 454 30.84 -13.13 -0.40
C ASN A 454 31.88 -12.01 -0.27
N LYS A 455 32.98 -12.28 0.46
CA LYS A 455 34.01 -11.25 0.69
C LYS A 455 35.04 -11.25 -0.42
N TRP A 456 35.38 -10.06 -0.84
CA TRP A 456 36.39 -9.81 -1.86
C TRP A 456 37.77 -9.51 -1.21
N PRO A 457 38.87 -9.61 -1.99
CA PRO A 457 40.17 -9.14 -1.51
C PRO A 457 40.11 -7.71 -0.99
N GLY A 458 40.61 -7.47 0.20
CA GLY A 458 40.52 -6.18 0.91
C GLY A 458 39.38 -6.10 1.94
N GLU A 459 38.40 -6.97 1.89
CA GLU A 459 37.34 -7.08 2.92
C GLU A 459 37.72 -8.14 3.99
N THR A 460 38.56 -9.08 3.63
CA THR A 460 39.10 -10.09 4.53
C THR A 460 40.53 -10.43 4.13
N THR A 461 41.31 -10.89 5.10
CA THR A 461 42.67 -11.42 4.87
C THR A 461 42.71 -12.93 4.57
N ARG A 462 41.57 -13.62 4.74
CA ARG A 462 41.43 -15.04 4.43
C ARG A 462 41.09 -15.24 2.96
N GLU A 463 41.60 -16.36 2.41
CA GLU A 463 41.06 -16.88 1.16
C GLU A 463 39.58 -17.24 1.34
N TRP A 464 38.74 -16.77 0.42
CA TRP A 464 37.32 -17.02 0.51
C TRP A 464 36.98 -18.44 0.06
N GLY A 465 36.02 -19.07 0.73
CA GLY A 465 35.59 -20.43 0.42
C GLY A 465 34.97 -20.58 -0.97
N THR A 466 35.17 -21.71 -1.60
CA THR A 466 34.54 -22.05 -2.88
C THR A 466 33.19 -22.69 -2.63
N PRO A 467 32.08 -22.13 -3.21
CA PRO A 467 30.75 -22.73 -3.09
C PRO A 467 30.69 -24.15 -3.66
N ILE A 468 29.95 -25.02 -2.99
CA ILE A 468 29.66 -26.37 -3.50
C ILE A 468 28.52 -26.28 -4.47
N VAL A 469 28.77 -26.54 -5.74
CA VAL A 469 27.78 -26.49 -6.82
C VAL A 469 27.82 -27.78 -7.61
N MET A 470 26.67 -28.39 -7.86
CA MET A 470 26.59 -29.60 -8.68
C MET A 470 26.84 -29.26 -10.16
N ASP A 471 27.53 -30.16 -10.87
CA ASP A 471 27.79 -30.05 -12.30
C ASP A 471 26.46 -29.97 -13.10
N GLU A 472 26.40 -29.06 -14.07
CA GLU A 472 25.19 -28.79 -14.84
C GLU A 472 24.76 -29.98 -15.74
N ALA A 473 25.72 -30.82 -16.18
CA ALA A 473 25.38 -32.02 -16.93
C ALA A 473 24.75 -33.09 -16.02
N VAL A 474 25.20 -33.14 -14.76
CA VAL A 474 24.60 -34.04 -13.75
C VAL A 474 23.20 -33.57 -13.39
N LYS A 475 22.98 -32.26 -13.18
CA LYS A 475 21.64 -31.71 -12.92
C LYS A 475 20.66 -32.08 -14.03
N ARG A 476 21.01 -31.78 -15.30
CA ARG A 476 20.17 -32.12 -16.45
C ARG A 476 19.84 -33.61 -16.54
N ARG A 477 20.85 -34.47 -16.29
CA ARG A 477 20.61 -35.91 -16.29
C ARG A 477 19.66 -36.36 -15.19
N VAL A 478 19.75 -35.74 -14.00
CA VAL A 478 18.83 -36.01 -12.90
C VAL A 478 17.43 -35.51 -13.22
N ASP A 479 17.29 -34.32 -13.83
CA ASP A 479 16.00 -33.77 -14.28
C ASP A 479 15.30 -34.71 -15.28
N GLU A 480 16.04 -35.26 -16.25
CA GLU A 480 15.54 -36.23 -17.24
C GLU A 480 15.02 -37.53 -16.61
N MET A 481 15.56 -37.94 -15.48
CA MET A 481 15.17 -39.19 -14.81
C MET A 481 14.21 -38.98 -13.64
N TRP A 482 13.93 -37.70 -13.24
CA TRP A 482 13.22 -37.38 -12.00
C TRP A 482 11.84 -38.03 -11.90
N GLU A 483 11.04 -37.96 -12.96
CA GLU A 483 9.72 -38.62 -13.02
C GLU A 483 9.82 -40.14 -12.89
N THR A 484 10.88 -40.73 -13.43
CA THR A 484 11.13 -42.18 -13.38
C THR A 484 11.51 -42.63 -11.98
N LEU A 485 12.07 -41.75 -11.15
CA LEU A 485 12.43 -42.05 -9.75
C LEU A 485 11.19 -42.09 -8.84
N GLY A 486 10.05 -41.55 -9.28
CA GLY A 486 8.81 -41.53 -8.48
C GLY A 486 8.88 -40.62 -7.24
N LEU A 487 9.74 -39.58 -7.27
CA LEU A 487 9.98 -38.60 -6.21
C LEU A 487 9.23 -37.28 -6.48
#